data_3d28d90dbc22276ea693f423a472fdf5
#
_entry.id   3d28d90dbc22276ea693f423a472fdf5
#
_cell.length_a   1.000
_cell.length_b   1.000
_cell.length_c   1.000
_cell.angle_alpha   90.00
_cell.angle_beta   90.00
_cell.angle_gamma   90.00
#
_symmetry.space_group_name_H-M   'P 1'
#
loop_
_entity.id
_entity.type
_entity.pdbx_description
1 polymer ?
#
loop_
_entity_poly.entity_id
_entity_poly.type
_entity_poly.pdbx_seq_one_letter_code
_entity_poly.pdbx_strand_id
1 'polypeptide(L)'
;MEQKFLKINPADSVVVCLQPMKKGEVINVDGTSVTLLQDTPQGHKVLLTDKAEGEDIIKYGYPIGHARKALKAGEWVNEDNLKTNLSGTLEYTYNPVNEKLTIAKENRTFKGYVRKNGDVGVRNEIWIVPTVGCVNGIAERLANTLKQETGLQGIDGVHAWHHNYGCSQLSEDHESTRKILRDIVLHPNAGGVLVLSLGCENNQPDAFMEMLGDYDKDRIKLVVTQKVDGDETEYCMNVLRDIYNLAKEDKRVDVPVSKLRVGLKCGGSDGLSGITANPLEGEFSDWLVAQGGTSILTEVPEMFGAETILMNRCETKELFDQTVSLINNFKNYFLSHGEPVGENPSPGNKAGGISTLEDKALGCTQKCGRAPVSGVLEYGDRLQVNGLNLLSAPGNDLVAATALASAGCHLVLFSTGRGTPFGTFVPTMKISTNNDLYNRKTNWIDFNAGQLVDSKTMKELTAEFIDKVLAVASGEKAKNEINGYQEISIFKNGVTL
;
A
#
# COMPACT_ATOMS: atom_id res chain seq x y z
N MET A 1 25.13 -11.60 -23.10
CA MET A 1 25.57 -10.22 -22.76
C MET A 1 24.56 -9.70 -21.78
N GLU A 2 24.99 -9.19 -20.65
CA GLU A 2 24.14 -8.60 -19.63
C GLU A 2 23.40 -7.37 -20.20
N GLN A 3 22.09 -7.32 -20.02
CA GLN A 3 21.26 -6.22 -20.54
C GLN A 3 21.49 -4.97 -19.69
N LYS A 4 22.12 -3.94 -20.26
CA LYS A 4 22.49 -2.72 -19.53
C LYS A 4 21.38 -1.67 -19.44
N PHE A 5 20.39 -1.75 -20.31
CA PHE A 5 19.28 -0.79 -20.42
C PHE A 5 18.02 -1.49 -20.91
N LEU A 6 16.88 -0.84 -20.69
CA LEU A 6 15.55 -1.35 -21.08
C LEU A 6 14.71 -0.25 -21.73
N LYS A 7 14.20 -0.51 -22.94
CA LYS A 7 13.08 0.21 -23.52
C LYS A 7 11.80 -0.53 -23.09
N ILE A 8 10.92 0.13 -22.34
CA ILE A 8 9.78 -0.54 -21.69
C ILE A 8 8.64 -0.74 -22.70
N ASN A 9 8.36 0.28 -23.50
CA ASN A 9 7.31 0.25 -24.51
C ASN A 9 7.90 0.64 -25.88
N PRO A 10 7.43 0.04 -26.99
CA PRO A 10 7.91 0.43 -28.34
C PRO A 10 7.79 1.93 -28.65
N ALA A 11 6.79 2.62 -28.07
CA ALA A 11 6.57 4.05 -28.24
C ALA A 11 7.52 4.95 -27.40
N ASP A 12 8.29 4.37 -26.47
CA ASP A 12 9.13 5.15 -25.55
C ASP A 12 10.20 5.92 -26.30
N SER A 13 10.38 7.19 -25.94
CA SER A 13 11.47 8.04 -26.42
C SER A 13 12.71 7.96 -25.54
N VAL A 14 12.67 7.16 -24.48
CA VAL A 14 13.77 6.93 -23.54
C VAL A 14 14.01 5.44 -23.29
N VAL A 15 15.22 5.12 -22.83
CA VAL A 15 15.52 3.85 -22.15
C VAL A 15 15.86 4.09 -20.70
N VAL A 16 15.63 3.09 -19.84
CA VAL A 16 16.05 3.09 -18.44
C VAL A 16 17.37 2.32 -18.30
N CYS A 17 18.33 2.90 -17.61
CA CYS A 17 19.60 2.24 -17.31
C CYS A 17 19.41 1.19 -16.22
N LEU A 18 19.66 -0.07 -16.49
CA LEU A 18 19.58 -1.18 -15.53
C LEU A 18 20.82 -1.28 -14.63
N GLN A 19 21.92 -0.62 -15.03
CA GLN A 19 23.15 -0.43 -14.28
C GLN A 19 23.72 0.95 -14.61
N PRO A 20 24.69 1.48 -13.83
CA PRO A 20 25.33 2.74 -14.18
C PRO A 20 26.02 2.65 -15.54
N MET A 21 25.81 3.64 -16.40
CA MET A 21 26.40 3.73 -17.73
C MET A 21 27.28 4.96 -17.85
N LYS A 22 28.32 4.87 -18.67
CA LYS A 22 29.32 5.92 -18.81
C LYS A 22 29.12 6.73 -20.08
N LYS A 23 29.50 8.02 -20.03
CA LYS A 23 29.63 8.88 -21.22
C LYS A 23 30.44 8.19 -22.29
N GLY A 24 29.94 8.21 -23.52
CA GLY A 24 30.58 7.59 -24.69
C GLY A 24 30.20 6.12 -24.92
N GLU A 25 29.48 5.46 -23.95
CA GLU A 25 28.88 4.15 -24.22
C GLU A 25 27.78 4.28 -25.28
N VAL A 26 27.59 3.23 -26.07
CA VAL A 26 26.61 3.19 -27.15
C VAL A 26 25.47 2.26 -26.80
N ILE A 27 24.26 2.79 -26.88
CA ILE A 27 22.99 2.05 -26.77
C ILE A 27 22.52 1.69 -28.19
N ASN A 28 22.22 0.40 -28.42
CA ASN A 28 21.62 -0.05 -29.68
C ASN A 28 20.19 -0.54 -29.38
N VAL A 29 19.20 0.21 -29.89
CA VAL A 29 17.78 -0.06 -29.66
C VAL A 29 17.02 0.09 -30.99
N ASP A 30 16.26 -0.92 -31.38
CA ASP A 30 15.39 -0.91 -32.56
C ASP A 30 16.14 -0.49 -33.86
N GLY A 31 17.39 -0.88 -33.98
CA GLY A 31 18.24 -0.53 -35.12
C GLY A 31 18.87 0.87 -35.09
N THR A 32 18.62 1.64 -34.02
CA THR A 32 19.19 2.97 -33.79
C THR A 32 20.33 2.89 -32.77
N SER A 33 21.46 3.51 -33.10
CA SER A 33 22.64 3.63 -32.22
C SER A 33 22.66 5.03 -31.59
N VAL A 34 22.67 5.11 -30.26
CA VAL A 34 22.71 6.36 -29.49
C VAL A 34 23.92 6.35 -28.57
N THR A 35 24.75 7.39 -28.64
CA THR A 35 25.91 7.55 -27.76
C THR A 35 25.57 8.40 -26.57
N LEU A 36 25.83 7.91 -25.33
CA LEU A 36 25.60 8.66 -24.10
C LEU A 36 26.44 9.93 -24.03
N LEU A 37 25.83 11.06 -23.80
CA LEU A 37 26.50 12.35 -23.68
C LEU A 37 26.98 12.64 -22.24
N GLN A 38 26.53 11.88 -21.27
CA GLN A 38 26.84 12.04 -19.84
C GLN A 38 26.90 10.66 -19.16
N ASP A 39 27.56 10.58 -17.99
CA ASP A 39 27.42 9.44 -17.07
C ASP A 39 25.97 9.41 -16.58
N THR A 40 25.32 8.26 -16.63
CA THR A 40 23.92 8.09 -16.24
C THR A 40 23.82 6.99 -15.19
N PRO A 41 23.28 7.30 -13.98
CA PRO A 41 23.13 6.31 -12.91
C PRO A 41 22.09 5.24 -13.24
N GLN A 42 22.11 4.13 -12.48
CA GLN A 42 21.08 3.10 -12.51
C GLN A 42 19.69 3.69 -12.20
N GLY A 43 18.66 3.22 -12.87
CA GLY A 43 17.29 3.67 -12.73
C GLY A 43 16.97 4.96 -13.49
N HIS A 44 17.98 5.68 -13.99
CA HIS A 44 17.79 6.91 -14.75
C HIS A 44 17.57 6.66 -16.25
N LYS A 45 17.12 7.70 -16.94
CA LYS A 45 16.65 7.63 -18.34
C LYS A 45 17.63 8.32 -19.29
N VAL A 46 17.83 7.71 -20.47
CA VAL A 46 18.57 8.28 -21.59
C VAL A 46 17.64 8.48 -22.77
N LEU A 47 17.69 9.66 -23.38
CA LEU A 47 16.88 10.03 -24.53
C LEU A 47 17.36 9.29 -25.79
N LEU A 48 16.43 8.73 -26.58
CA LEU A 48 16.73 7.99 -27.80
C LEU A 48 16.71 8.85 -29.08
N THR A 49 15.91 9.93 -29.08
CA THR A 49 15.72 10.81 -30.24
C THR A 49 15.71 12.26 -29.79
N ASP A 50 16.21 13.16 -30.65
CA ASP A 50 16.17 14.59 -30.37
C ASP A 50 14.76 15.06 -30.06
N LYS A 51 14.64 16.00 -29.12
CA LYS A 51 13.38 16.62 -28.72
C LYS A 51 13.49 18.14 -28.73
N ALA A 52 12.50 18.80 -29.30
CA ALA A 52 12.35 20.24 -29.21
C ALA A 52 11.86 20.66 -27.83
N GLU A 53 12.05 21.94 -27.47
CA GLU A 53 11.42 22.51 -26.27
C GLU A 53 9.90 22.39 -26.35
N GLY A 54 9.28 21.95 -25.24
CA GLY A 54 7.84 21.73 -25.15
C GLY A 54 7.36 20.39 -25.72
N GLU A 55 8.24 19.59 -26.33
CA GLU A 55 7.87 18.29 -26.88
C GLU A 55 7.82 17.23 -25.79
N ASP A 56 6.82 16.34 -25.84
CA ASP A 56 6.62 15.28 -24.84
C ASP A 56 7.73 14.24 -24.85
N ILE A 57 8.13 13.85 -23.64
CA ILE A 57 8.99 12.69 -23.36
C ILE A 57 8.09 11.50 -23.01
N ILE A 58 8.25 10.40 -23.73
CA ILE A 58 7.40 9.21 -23.59
C ILE A 58 8.14 8.11 -22.83
N LYS A 59 7.49 7.54 -21.80
CA LYS A 59 7.90 6.35 -21.06
C LYS A 59 6.66 5.53 -20.68
N TYR A 60 6.76 4.21 -20.69
CA TYR A 60 5.61 3.31 -20.53
C TYR A 60 4.54 3.45 -21.62
N GLY A 61 4.87 4.05 -22.76
CA GLY A 61 3.94 4.39 -23.84
C GLY A 61 3.11 5.66 -23.60
N TYR A 62 3.38 6.42 -22.55
CA TYR A 62 2.65 7.63 -22.16
C TYR A 62 3.60 8.82 -21.92
N PRO A 63 3.11 10.07 -22.06
CA PRO A 63 3.91 11.23 -21.69
C PRO A 63 4.23 11.24 -20.19
N ILE A 64 5.50 11.43 -19.86
CA ILE A 64 5.98 11.65 -18.49
C ILE A 64 6.28 13.13 -18.22
N GLY A 65 5.89 14.00 -19.10
CA GLY A 65 6.15 15.44 -19.11
C GLY A 65 6.72 15.89 -20.45
N HIS A 66 7.12 17.17 -20.53
CA HIS A 66 7.71 17.75 -21.74
C HIS A 66 9.11 18.31 -21.49
N ALA A 67 9.90 18.40 -22.57
CA ALA A 67 11.25 18.97 -22.55
C ALA A 67 11.24 20.46 -22.20
N ARG A 68 12.01 20.88 -21.18
CA ARG A 68 12.16 22.31 -20.78
C ARG A 68 12.98 23.13 -21.77
N LYS A 69 13.77 22.48 -22.60
CA LYS A 69 14.65 23.02 -23.63
C LYS A 69 14.88 21.97 -24.71
N ALA A 70 15.44 22.34 -25.84
CA ALA A 70 15.84 21.36 -26.85
C ALA A 70 16.86 20.34 -26.26
N LEU A 71 16.59 19.04 -26.44
CA LEU A 71 17.40 17.93 -25.95
C LEU A 71 17.92 17.09 -27.12
N LYS A 72 19.07 16.49 -26.94
CA LYS A 72 19.72 15.63 -27.92
C LYS A 72 19.62 14.16 -27.54
N ALA A 73 19.54 13.28 -28.52
CA ALA A 73 19.70 11.84 -28.29
C ALA A 73 20.99 11.57 -27.52
N GLY A 74 20.91 10.71 -26.50
CA GLY A 74 22.02 10.41 -25.59
C GLY A 74 22.08 11.29 -24.34
N GLU A 75 21.24 12.31 -24.20
CA GLU A 75 21.17 13.10 -22.97
C GLU A 75 20.46 12.33 -21.87
N TRP A 76 20.94 12.53 -20.63
CA TRP A 76 20.29 12.09 -19.42
C TRP A 76 19.03 12.93 -19.13
N VAL A 77 17.86 12.30 -19.09
CA VAL A 77 16.58 12.94 -18.79
C VAL A 77 16.32 12.90 -17.28
N ASN A 78 16.18 14.08 -16.67
CA ASN A 78 15.99 14.27 -15.22
C ASN A 78 15.10 15.51 -14.93
N GLU A 79 14.97 15.89 -13.66
CA GLU A 79 14.16 17.05 -13.22
C GLU A 79 14.64 18.41 -13.75
N ASP A 80 15.90 18.54 -14.18
CA ASP A 80 16.43 19.81 -14.68
C ASP A 80 15.96 20.11 -16.11
N ASN A 81 15.68 19.04 -16.89
CA ASN A 81 15.34 19.19 -18.30
C ASN A 81 13.95 18.62 -18.68
N LEU A 82 13.22 18.06 -17.72
CA LEU A 82 11.83 17.60 -17.86
C LEU A 82 10.90 18.42 -16.99
N LYS A 83 9.71 18.78 -17.50
CA LYS A 83 8.64 19.47 -16.77
C LYS A 83 7.34 18.68 -16.85
N THR A 84 6.59 18.64 -15.75
CA THR A 84 5.27 18.01 -15.67
C THR A 84 4.26 18.65 -16.63
N ASN A 85 3.35 17.83 -17.18
CA ASN A 85 2.16 18.25 -17.93
C ASN A 85 0.93 18.39 -17.02
N LEU A 86 1.04 18.02 -15.73
CA LEU A 86 -0.10 18.02 -14.83
C LEU A 86 -0.63 19.45 -14.59
N SER A 87 -1.93 19.56 -14.61
CA SER A 87 -2.70 20.75 -14.29
C SER A 87 -3.88 20.34 -13.42
N GLY A 88 -4.58 21.26 -12.76
CA GLY A 88 -5.70 21.01 -11.85
C GLY A 88 -6.66 19.87 -12.19
N THR A 89 -7.92 20.01 -11.84
CA THR A 89 -8.96 19.02 -12.17
C THR A 89 -9.22 18.94 -13.67
N LEU A 90 -9.50 17.75 -14.18
CA LEU A 90 -9.75 17.47 -15.59
C LEU A 90 -11.12 16.83 -15.77
N GLU A 91 -11.67 16.98 -16.97
CA GLU A 91 -12.81 16.20 -17.45
C GLU A 91 -12.28 14.96 -18.17
N TYR A 92 -12.92 13.82 -17.95
CA TYR A 92 -12.51 12.55 -18.51
C TYR A 92 -13.66 11.91 -19.31
N THR A 93 -13.28 11.16 -20.34
CA THR A 93 -14.24 10.40 -21.16
C THR A 93 -14.07 8.91 -20.90
N TYR A 94 -15.16 8.21 -20.66
CA TYR A 94 -15.15 6.77 -20.44
C TYR A 94 -14.93 6.01 -21.76
N ASN A 95 -13.77 5.42 -21.91
CA ASN A 95 -13.39 4.58 -23.05
C ASN A 95 -13.02 3.18 -22.52
N PRO A 96 -14.01 2.29 -22.25
CA PRO A 96 -13.76 1.05 -21.57
C PRO A 96 -12.85 0.10 -22.35
N VAL A 97 -11.84 -0.42 -21.67
CA VAL A 97 -10.95 -1.47 -22.17
C VAL A 97 -11.45 -2.79 -21.61
N ASN A 98 -12.07 -3.62 -22.46
CA ASN A 98 -12.62 -4.92 -22.07
C ASN A 98 -11.54 -6.02 -22.12
N GLU A 99 -10.43 -5.82 -21.43
CA GLU A 99 -9.39 -6.83 -21.31
C GLU A 99 -9.79 -7.86 -20.25
N LYS A 100 -9.83 -9.13 -20.62
CA LYS A 100 -10.11 -10.23 -19.68
C LYS A 100 -8.80 -10.89 -19.27
N LEU A 101 -8.64 -11.10 -17.97
CA LEU A 101 -7.54 -11.92 -17.46
C LEU A 101 -7.70 -13.37 -17.97
N THR A 102 -6.66 -13.87 -18.62
CA THR A 102 -6.59 -15.26 -19.13
C THR A 102 -5.77 -16.17 -18.22
N ILE A 103 -5.85 -15.95 -16.91
CA ILE A 103 -5.12 -16.72 -15.90
C ILE A 103 -5.99 -17.90 -15.47
N ALA A 104 -5.42 -19.10 -15.50
CA ALA A 104 -6.11 -20.31 -15.09
C ALA A 104 -6.45 -20.28 -13.59
N LYS A 105 -7.59 -20.82 -13.23
CA LYS A 105 -7.94 -21.04 -11.82
C LYS A 105 -7.12 -22.18 -11.23
N GLU A 106 -6.65 -21.97 -10.01
CA GLU A 106 -5.86 -22.91 -9.24
C GLU A 106 -6.56 -23.21 -7.91
N ASN A 107 -6.48 -24.46 -7.45
CA ASN A 107 -7.04 -24.85 -6.14
C ASN A 107 -5.99 -24.61 -5.04
N ARG A 108 -5.51 -23.36 -4.90
CA ARG A 108 -4.55 -23.01 -3.86
C ARG A 108 -5.24 -22.54 -2.59
N THR A 109 -4.61 -22.85 -1.46
CA THR A 109 -5.07 -22.47 -0.12
C THR A 109 -3.96 -21.80 0.66
N PHE A 110 -4.32 -21.13 1.74
CA PHE A 110 -3.43 -20.69 2.80
C PHE A 110 -3.99 -21.14 4.17
N LYS A 111 -3.15 -21.15 5.19
CA LYS A 111 -3.56 -21.54 6.55
C LYS A 111 -4.06 -20.32 7.31
N GLY A 112 -5.38 -20.13 7.40
CA GLY A 112 -6.03 -19.00 8.04
C GLY A 112 -6.89 -19.36 9.25
N TYR A 113 -7.33 -18.35 9.99
CA TYR A 113 -8.27 -18.46 11.10
C TYR A 113 -9.66 -18.04 10.66
N VAL A 114 -10.62 -18.97 10.68
CA VAL A 114 -12.00 -18.65 10.33
C VAL A 114 -12.71 -18.10 11.56
N ARG A 115 -13.25 -16.88 11.45
CA ARG A 115 -13.97 -16.19 12.52
C ARG A 115 -15.44 -16.59 12.52
N LYS A 116 -16.13 -16.33 13.63
CA LYS A 116 -17.55 -16.67 13.85
C LYS A 116 -18.49 -16.12 12.76
N ASN A 117 -18.19 -14.95 12.21
CA ASN A 117 -18.92 -14.33 11.11
C ASN A 117 -18.55 -14.87 9.71
N GLY A 118 -17.65 -15.86 9.63
CA GLY A 118 -17.18 -16.45 8.37
C GLY A 118 -16.04 -15.66 7.70
N ASP A 119 -15.59 -14.55 8.29
CA ASP A 119 -14.39 -13.84 7.82
C ASP A 119 -13.11 -14.61 8.21
N VAL A 120 -11.98 -14.29 7.58
CA VAL A 120 -10.74 -15.04 7.73
C VAL A 120 -9.60 -14.12 8.13
N GLY A 121 -8.86 -14.47 9.16
CA GLY A 121 -7.62 -13.81 9.55
C GLY A 121 -6.38 -14.60 9.13
N VAL A 122 -5.28 -13.91 8.82
CA VAL A 122 -3.95 -14.49 8.60
C VAL A 122 -3.08 -14.46 9.85
N ARG A 123 -3.60 -13.83 10.91
CA ARG A 123 -3.04 -13.79 12.27
C ARG A 123 -4.13 -14.06 13.29
N ASN A 124 -3.71 -14.38 14.50
CA ASN A 124 -4.56 -14.55 15.66
C ASN A 124 -3.96 -13.75 16.82
N GLU A 125 -4.14 -12.46 16.78
CA GLU A 125 -3.53 -11.53 17.73
C GLU A 125 -4.55 -10.99 18.72
N ILE A 126 -4.11 -10.52 19.89
CA ILE A 126 -4.93 -9.77 20.82
C ILE A 126 -4.58 -8.29 20.68
N TRP A 127 -5.59 -7.48 20.42
CA TRP A 127 -5.39 -6.06 20.23
C TRP A 127 -6.05 -5.22 21.33
N ILE A 128 -5.38 -4.15 21.72
CA ILE A 128 -5.91 -3.12 22.59
C ILE A 128 -6.05 -1.86 21.74
N VAL A 129 -7.28 -1.39 21.59
CA VAL A 129 -7.61 -0.26 20.72
C VAL A 129 -8.14 0.88 21.59
N PRO A 130 -7.32 1.91 21.86
CA PRO A 130 -7.76 3.12 22.53
C PRO A 130 -8.82 3.85 21.69
N THR A 131 -9.88 4.35 22.32
CA THR A 131 -10.84 5.26 21.68
C THR A 131 -10.35 6.70 21.69
N VAL A 132 -9.36 6.98 22.53
CA VAL A 132 -8.72 8.30 22.68
C VAL A 132 -7.25 8.14 23.08
N GLY A 133 -6.39 9.04 22.59
CA GLY A 133 -4.95 8.99 22.89
C GLY A 133 -4.55 9.11 24.36
N CYS A 134 -5.43 9.63 25.22
CA CYS A 134 -5.17 9.76 26.66
C CYS A 134 -4.91 8.43 27.37
N VAL A 135 -5.41 7.30 26.86
CA VAL A 135 -5.22 5.97 27.45
C VAL A 135 -4.15 5.13 26.73
N ASN A 136 -3.39 5.70 25.79
CA ASN A 136 -2.30 5.00 25.10
C ASN A 136 -1.30 4.35 26.08
N GLY A 137 -0.91 5.07 27.14
CA GLY A 137 0.05 4.56 28.11
C GLY A 137 -0.46 3.33 28.89
N ILE A 138 -1.78 3.33 29.21
CA ILE A 138 -2.41 2.17 29.84
C ILE A 138 -2.42 1.00 28.83
N ALA A 139 -2.85 1.24 27.60
CA ALA A 139 -2.91 0.23 26.54
C ALA A 139 -1.55 -0.45 26.31
N GLU A 140 -0.47 0.32 26.23
CA GLU A 140 0.90 -0.20 26.07
C GLU A 140 1.32 -1.06 27.26
N ARG A 141 1.08 -0.60 28.48
CA ARG A 141 1.37 -1.37 29.69
C ARG A 141 0.63 -2.70 29.70
N LEU A 142 -0.68 -2.69 29.37
CA LEU A 142 -1.51 -3.89 29.29
C LEU A 142 -0.99 -4.89 28.25
N ALA A 143 -0.64 -4.41 27.04
CA ALA A 143 -0.10 -5.26 25.98
C ALA A 143 1.21 -5.94 26.42
N ASN A 144 2.13 -5.18 27.02
CA ASN A 144 3.41 -5.71 27.49
C ASN A 144 3.23 -6.69 28.64
N THR A 145 2.30 -6.44 29.57
CA THR A 145 2.01 -7.35 30.67
C THR A 145 1.43 -8.67 30.14
N LEU A 146 0.46 -8.63 29.24
CA LEU A 146 -0.14 -9.84 28.68
C LEU A 146 0.89 -10.66 27.88
N LYS A 147 1.78 -10.00 27.11
CA LYS A 147 2.91 -10.67 26.42
C LYS A 147 3.79 -11.44 27.39
N GLN A 148 4.14 -10.81 28.51
CA GLN A 148 5.00 -11.45 29.54
C GLN A 148 4.30 -12.61 30.23
N GLU A 149 3.04 -12.46 30.62
CA GLU A 149 2.27 -13.50 31.29
C GLU A 149 2.04 -14.73 30.43
N THR A 150 1.75 -14.54 29.15
CA THR A 150 1.33 -15.63 28.25
C THR A 150 2.47 -16.25 27.46
N GLY A 151 3.59 -15.53 27.28
CA GLY A 151 4.66 -15.92 26.37
C GLY A 151 4.17 -16.15 24.94
N LEU A 152 3.03 -15.52 24.56
CA LEU A 152 2.36 -15.65 23.27
C LEU A 152 1.92 -17.07 22.90
N GLN A 153 1.68 -17.95 23.89
CA GLN A 153 1.28 -19.34 23.61
C GLN A 153 -0.12 -19.39 22.98
N GLY A 154 -0.22 -19.96 21.78
CA GLY A 154 -1.47 -20.14 21.05
C GLY A 154 -1.98 -18.89 20.30
N ILE A 155 -1.23 -17.79 20.35
CA ILE A 155 -1.54 -16.54 19.63
C ILE A 155 -0.31 -16.03 18.88
N ASP A 156 -0.51 -15.18 17.86
CA ASP A 156 0.57 -14.66 17.03
C ASP A 156 1.20 -13.36 17.61
N GLY A 157 0.48 -12.61 18.44
CA GLY A 157 0.96 -11.35 19.02
C GLY A 157 -0.05 -10.69 19.96
N VAL A 158 0.43 -9.67 20.68
CA VAL A 158 -0.42 -8.74 21.47
C VAL A 158 0.04 -7.33 21.15
N HIS A 159 -0.85 -6.43 20.76
CA HIS A 159 -0.50 -5.08 20.35
C HIS A 159 -1.47 -4.03 20.91
N ALA A 160 -0.95 -2.84 21.22
CA ALA A 160 -1.72 -1.64 21.50
C ALA A 160 -1.57 -0.69 20.30
N TRP A 161 -2.70 -0.27 19.71
CA TRP A 161 -2.70 0.60 18.52
C TRP A 161 -2.81 2.06 18.91
N HIS A 162 -1.68 2.70 19.12
CA HIS A 162 -1.58 4.08 19.59
C HIS A 162 -1.97 5.08 18.51
N HIS A 163 -2.71 6.11 18.91
CA HIS A 163 -3.03 7.27 18.08
C HIS A 163 -3.20 8.53 18.95
N ASN A 164 -3.24 9.72 18.33
CA ASN A 164 -3.28 10.98 19.03
C ASN A 164 -4.68 11.64 19.04
N TYR A 165 -5.72 10.92 18.68
CA TYR A 165 -7.04 11.44 18.39
C TYR A 165 -8.12 10.92 19.36
N GLY A 166 -9.40 11.09 18.99
CA GLY A 166 -10.57 10.66 19.78
C GLY A 166 -11.16 11.80 20.61
N CYS A 167 -10.42 12.90 20.79
CA CYS A 167 -10.91 14.11 21.43
C CYS A 167 -10.44 15.34 20.66
N SER A 168 -11.18 16.46 20.77
CA SER A 168 -10.81 17.74 20.15
C SER A 168 -10.63 17.71 18.63
N GLN A 169 -11.32 16.81 17.96
CA GLN A 169 -11.43 16.74 16.51
C GLN A 169 -12.77 17.25 16.01
N LEU A 170 -12.78 17.86 14.83
CA LEU A 170 -13.96 18.39 14.17
C LEU A 170 -14.48 17.41 13.10
N SER A 171 -15.80 17.34 12.98
CA SER A 171 -16.59 16.76 11.88
C SER A 171 -15.93 15.57 11.16
N GLU A 172 -15.36 15.80 9.99
CA GLU A 172 -14.81 14.75 9.12
C GLU A 172 -13.60 14.03 9.72
N ASP A 173 -12.70 14.74 10.41
CA ASP A 173 -11.56 14.13 11.09
C ASP A 173 -12.00 13.20 12.23
N HIS A 174 -13.04 13.61 12.97
CA HIS A 174 -13.60 12.78 14.04
C HIS A 174 -14.25 11.52 13.46
N GLU A 175 -15.04 11.67 12.41
CA GLU A 175 -15.69 10.54 11.75
C GLU A 175 -14.66 9.58 11.11
N SER A 176 -13.63 10.11 10.44
CA SER A 176 -12.52 9.32 9.90
C SER A 176 -11.80 8.53 10.98
N THR A 177 -11.51 9.16 12.13
CA THR A 177 -10.91 8.48 13.29
C THR A 177 -11.79 7.34 13.79
N ARG A 178 -13.08 7.58 13.96
CA ARG A 178 -14.04 6.56 14.41
C ARG A 178 -14.11 5.38 13.44
N LYS A 179 -14.20 5.64 12.14
CA LYS A 179 -14.23 4.60 11.10
C LYS A 179 -12.98 3.73 11.13
N ILE A 180 -11.79 4.33 11.13
CA ILE A 180 -10.52 3.60 11.15
C ILE A 180 -10.41 2.74 12.42
N LEU A 181 -10.73 3.28 13.60
CA LEU A 181 -10.68 2.53 14.85
C LEU A 181 -11.72 1.39 14.89
N ARG A 182 -12.95 1.63 14.38
CA ARG A 182 -13.96 0.58 14.18
C ARG A 182 -13.42 -0.58 13.35
N ASP A 183 -12.76 -0.24 12.24
CA ASP A 183 -12.27 -1.23 11.27
C ASP A 183 -11.08 -2.02 11.82
N ILE A 184 -10.24 -1.41 12.64
CA ILE A 184 -9.21 -2.12 13.41
C ILE A 184 -9.86 -3.09 14.40
N VAL A 185 -10.87 -2.64 15.17
CA VAL A 185 -11.57 -3.50 16.14
C VAL A 185 -12.22 -4.71 15.47
N LEU A 186 -12.80 -4.53 14.28
CA LEU A 186 -13.49 -5.58 13.52
C LEU A 186 -12.56 -6.38 12.59
N HIS A 187 -11.26 -6.13 12.61
CA HIS A 187 -10.34 -6.77 11.67
C HIS A 187 -10.12 -8.25 12.01
N PRO A 188 -10.21 -9.18 11.03
CA PRO A 188 -10.16 -10.63 11.30
C PRO A 188 -8.80 -11.15 11.74
N ASN A 189 -7.69 -10.38 11.60
CA ASN A 189 -6.40 -10.75 12.18
C ASN A 189 -6.40 -10.67 13.71
N ALA A 190 -7.34 -9.95 14.32
CA ALA A 190 -7.54 -9.99 15.76
C ALA A 190 -8.30 -11.26 16.16
N GLY A 191 -7.73 -12.05 17.03
CA GLY A 191 -8.39 -13.16 17.73
C GLY A 191 -9.26 -12.65 18.88
N GLY A 192 -9.00 -11.43 19.36
CA GLY A 192 -9.81 -10.71 20.32
C GLY A 192 -9.33 -9.28 20.53
N VAL A 193 -10.20 -8.40 20.98
CA VAL A 193 -9.95 -6.97 21.13
C VAL A 193 -10.48 -6.43 22.44
N LEU A 194 -9.63 -5.67 23.14
CA LEU A 194 -10.04 -4.78 24.20
C LEU A 194 -10.17 -3.36 23.63
N VAL A 195 -11.38 -2.84 23.54
CA VAL A 195 -11.64 -1.42 23.28
C VAL A 195 -11.46 -0.68 24.60
N LEU A 196 -10.47 0.22 24.64
CA LEU A 196 -10.10 0.94 25.87
C LEU A 196 -10.50 2.42 25.76
N SER A 197 -11.46 2.83 26.57
CA SER A 197 -11.99 4.19 26.59
C SER A 197 -11.60 4.90 27.88
N LEU A 198 -11.44 6.23 27.83
CA LEU A 198 -11.32 7.05 29.02
C LEU A 198 -12.68 7.30 29.67
N GLY A 199 -13.67 7.80 28.90
CA GLY A 199 -15.03 8.06 29.34
C GLY A 199 -15.54 9.48 29.09
N CYS A 200 -14.64 10.46 28.88
CA CYS A 200 -15.02 11.87 28.66
C CYS A 200 -14.62 12.41 27.26
N GLU A 201 -14.09 11.57 26.41
CA GLU A 201 -13.68 11.89 25.04
C GLU A 201 -14.86 12.20 24.10
N ASN A 202 -14.59 12.90 22.98
CA ASN A 202 -15.61 13.14 21.95
C ASN A 202 -16.02 11.82 21.27
N ASN A 203 -15.10 10.88 21.12
CA ASN A 203 -15.40 9.52 20.63
C ASN A 203 -16.06 8.68 21.73
N GLN A 204 -17.30 9.05 22.10
CA GLN A 204 -18.04 8.45 23.21
C GLN A 204 -18.15 6.92 23.07
N PRO A 205 -17.83 6.16 24.15
CA PRO A 205 -17.72 4.70 24.10
C PRO A 205 -19.00 4.00 23.63
N ASP A 206 -20.17 4.42 24.11
CA ASP A 206 -21.43 3.76 23.74
C ASP A 206 -21.74 3.95 22.25
N ALA A 207 -21.59 5.18 21.72
CA ALA A 207 -21.77 5.49 20.31
C ALA A 207 -20.71 4.80 19.41
N PHE A 208 -19.49 4.63 19.91
CA PHE A 208 -18.47 3.88 19.21
C PHE A 208 -18.80 2.38 19.12
N MET A 209 -19.26 1.77 20.23
CA MET A 209 -19.66 0.36 20.23
C MET A 209 -20.89 0.10 19.36
N GLU A 210 -21.84 1.03 19.31
CA GLU A 210 -22.99 0.94 18.39
C GLU A 210 -22.56 0.91 16.93
N MET A 211 -21.49 1.65 16.58
CA MET A 211 -20.91 1.69 15.23
C MET A 211 -20.31 0.35 14.78
N LEU A 212 -19.96 -0.55 15.70
CA LEU A 212 -19.46 -1.88 15.36
C LEU A 212 -20.54 -2.76 14.71
N GLY A 213 -21.83 -2.46 14.95
CA GLY A 213 -22.94 -3.29 14.48
C GLY A 213 -22.97 -4.67 15.14
N ASP A 214 -23.10 -5.71 14.32
CA ASP A 214 -23.02 -7.10 14.81
C ASP A 214 -21.56 -7.54 14.95
N TYR A 215 -21.15 -7.89 16.18
CA TYR A 215 -19.78 -8.32 16.49
C TYR A 215 -19.78 -9.43 17.57
N ASP A 216 -18.67 -10.14 17.66
CA ASP A 216 -18.47 -11.19 18.65
C ASP A 216 -18.24 -10.59 20.05
N LYS A 217 -19.29 -10.52 20.86
CA LYS A 217 -19.27 -9.94 22.21
C LYS A 217 -18.40 -10.73 23.20
N ASP A 218 -18.01 -11.95 22.89
CA ASP A 218 -17.12 -12.72 23.75
C ASP A 218 -15.67 -12.31 23.53
N ARG A 219 -15.32 -11.90 22.31
CA ARG A 219 -13.94 -11.55 21.88
C ARG A 219 -13.67 -10.06 21.80
N ILE A 220 -14.70 -9.22 21.68
CA ILE A 220 -14.59 -7.76 21.66
C ILE A 220 -15.23 -7.21 22.93
N LYS A 221 -14.42 -6.64 23.81
CA LYS A 221 -14.83 -6.10 25.09
C LYS A 221 -14.53 -4.61 25.19
N LEU A 222 -15.38 -3.86 25.84
CA LEU A 222 -15.18 -2.45 26.17
C LEU A 222 -14.86 -2.29 27.65
N VAL A 223 -13.83 -1.50 27.95
CA VAL A 223 -13.59 -0.99 29.31
C VAL A 223 -13.49 0.54 29.23
N VAL A 224 -14.28 1.20 30.10
CA VAL A 224 -14.26 2.66 30.30
C VAL A 224 -13.51 2.92 31.59
N THR A 225 -12.29 3.43 31.52
CA THR A 225 -11.37 3.51 32.67
C THR A 225 -11.91 4.39 33.79
N GLN A 226 -12.58 5.51 33.49
CA GLN A 226 -13.21 6.36 34.51
C GLN A 226 -14.40 5.73 35.24
N LYS A 227 -14.91 4.61 34.74
CA LYS A 227 -16.06 3.87 35.38
C LYS A 227 -15.57 2.66 36.18
N VAL A 228 -14.29 2.39 36.21
CA VAL A 228 -13.70 1.28 36.99
C VAL A 228 -13.41 1.77 38.41
N ASP A 229 -13.95 1.09 39.38
CA ASP A 229 -13.62 1.33 40.79
C ASP A 229 -12.28 0.62 41.13
N GLY A 230 -11.31 1.34 41.64
CA GLY A 230 -10.00 0.80 42.02
C GLY A 230 -8.95 0.88 40.88
N ASP A 231 -8.14 -0.19 40.70
CA ASP A 231 -7.08 -0.24 39.72
C ASP A 231 -7.64 -0.71 38.35
N GLU A 232 -7.77 0.23 37.41
CA GLU A 232 -8.22 -0.04 36.05
C GLU A 232 -7.28 -1.00 35.30
N THR A 233 -5.99 -1.02 35.62
CA THR A 233 -5.02 -1.92 34.98
C THR A 233 -5.32 -3.37 35.36
N GLU A 234 -5.56 -3.64 36.65
CA GLU A 234 -5.91 -4.99 37.11
C GLU A 234 -7.23 -5.46 36.52
N TYR A 235 -8.24 -4.58 36.47
CA TYR A 235 -9.52 -4.88 35.85
C TYR A 235 -9.37 -5.23 34.37
N CYS A 236 -8.66 -4.41 33.60
CA CYS A 236 -8.40 -4.65 32.17
C CYS A 236 -7.60 -5.95 31.95
N MET A 237 -6.64 -6.27 32.82
CA MET A 237 -5.88 -7.51 32.70
C MET A 237 -6.77 -8.75 32.87
N ASN A 238 -7.75 -8.71 33.77
CA ASN A 238 -8.71 -9.81 33.90
C ASN A 238 -9.52 -9.99 32.63
N VAL A 239 -10.04 -8.90 32.03
CA VAL A 239 -10.74 -8.94 30.75
C VAL A 239 -9.85 -9.48 29.63
N LEU A 240 -8.59 -9.07 29.56
CA LEU A 240 -7.62 -9.54 28.57
C LEU A 240 -7.28 -11.03 28.72
N ARG A 241 -7.18 -11.54 29.95
CA ARG A 241 -6.99 -12.97 30.21
C ARG A 241 -8.16 -13.81 29.73
N ASP A 242 -9.39 -13.31 29.88
CA ASP A 242 -10.60 -13.97 29.36
C ASP A 242 -10.56 -14.01 27.83
N ILE A 243 -10.24 -12.89 27.18
CA ILE A 243 -10.06 -12.81 25.71
C ILE A 243 -8.94 -13.79 25.25
N TYR A 244 -7.81 -13.80 25.93
CA TYR A 244 -6.70 -14.71 25.62
C TYR A 244 -7.11 -16.18 25.72
N ASN A 245 -7.84 -16.55 26.79
CA ASN A 245 -8.27 -17.93 26.99
C ASN A 245 -9.19 -18.42 25.86
N LEU A 246 -9.92 -17.55 25.21
CA LEU A 246 -10.70 -17.87 24.01
C LEU A 246 -9.79 -17.91 22.76
N ALA A 247 -8.98 -16.90 22.56
CA ALA A 247 -8.17 -16.74 21.35
C ALA A 247 -7.13 -17.84 21.17
N LYS A 248 -6.48 -18.31 22.26
CA LYS A 248 -5.44 -19.35 22.20
C LYS A 248 -5.93 -20.72 21.70
N GLU A 249 -7.23 -20.95 21.73
CA GLU A 249 -7.84 -22.21 21.25
C GLU A 249 -8.08 -22.22 19.74
N ASP A 250 -7.98 -21.07 19.07
CA ASP A 250 -8.15 -20.99 17.62
C ASP A 250 -7.05 -21.75 16.88
N LYS A 251 -7.44 -22.39 15.79
CA LYS A 251 -6.52 -23.18 14.95
C LYS A 251 -6.57 -22.71 13.51
N ARG A 252 -5.42 -22.71 12.88
CA ARG A 252 -5.33 -22.47 11.43
C ARG A 252 -5.91 -23.64 10.66
N VAL A 253 -6.72 -23.35 9.64
CA VAL A 253 -7.30 -24.32 8.72
C VAL A 253 -6.97 -23.93 7.29
N ASP A 254 -7.14 -24.87 6.35
CA ASP A 254 -7.02 -24.57 4.92
C ASP A 254 -8.17 -23.68 4.46
N VAL A 255 -7.80 -22.53 3.92
CA VAL A 255 -8.73 -21.51 3.41
C VAL A 255 -8.42 -21.28 1.92
N PRO A 256 -9.41 -21.26 1.04
CA PRO A 256 -9.17 -20.99 -0.37
C PRO A 256 -8.62 -19.58 -0.58
N VAL A 257 -7.68 -19.44 -1.53
CA VAL A 257 -7.03 -18.15 -1.83
C VAL A 257 -8.01 -17.05 -2.25
N SER A 258 -9.21 -17.42 -2.70
CA SER A 258 -10.29 -16.48 -2.99
C SER A 258 -10.77 -15.64 -1.77
N LYS A 259 -10.39 -16.04 -0.56
CA LYS A 259 -10.64 -15.27 0.67
C LYS A 259 -9.52 -14.29 1.00
N LEU A 260 -8.37 -14.35 0.29
CA LEU A 260 -7.23 -13.48 0.57
C LEU A 260 -7.49 -12.06 0.05
N ARG A 261 -7.19 -11.08 0.88
CA ARG A 261 -7.30 -9.64 0.59
C ARG A 261 -5.95 -8.98 0.83
N VAL A 262 -5.42 -8.31 -0.20
CA VAL A 262 -4.06 -7.76 -0.18
C VAL A 262 -4.06 -6.29 -0.56
N GLY A 263 -3.40 -5.47 0.26
CA GLY A 263 -3.17 -4.06 -0.03
C GLY A 263 -1.89 -3.86 -0.84
N LEU A 264 -1.92 -2.94 -1.80
CA LEU A 264 -0.80 -2.61 -2.69
C LEU A 264 -0.29 -1.22 -2.36
N LYS A 265 0.98 -1.10 -2.03
CA LYS A 265 1.62 0.13 -1.54
C LYS A 265 3.03 0.27 -2.11
N CYS A 266 3.52 1.50 -2.28
CA CYS A 266 4.94 1.75 -2.49
C CYS A 266 5.43 2.92 -1.65
N GLY A 267 6.73 2.92 -1.33
CA GLY A 267 7.37 4.02 -0.64
C GLY A 267 8.88 4.01 -0.86
N GLY A 268 9.50 5.21 -0.94
CA GLY A 268 10.90 5.30 -1.32
C GLY A 268 11.18 4.76 -2.72
N SER A 269 10.28 5.00 -3.67
CA SER A 269 10.35 4.50 -5.05
C SER A 269 11.56 5.06 -5.81
N ASP A 270 12.10 4.27 -6.72
CA ASP A 270 13.19 4.59 -7.65
C ASP A 270 12.80 4.29 -9.10
N GLY A 271 13.70 4.56 -10.05
CA GLY A 271 13.47 4.32 -11.48
C GLY A 271 13.27 2.84 -11.86
N LEU A 272 13.65 1.91 -10.99
CA LEU A 272 13.45 0.47 -11.19
C LEU A 272 12.09 0.01 -10.64
N SER A 273 11.41 0.80 -9.81
CA SER A 273 10.13 0.42 -9.17
C SER A 273 9.08 0.00 -10.21
N GLY A 274 8.91 0.78 -11.27
CA GLY A 274 7.91 0.51 -12.32
C GLY A 274 8.31 -0.56 -13.34
N ILE A 275 9.48 -1.19 -13.19
CA ILE A 275 9.95 -2.25 -14.09
C ILE A 275 10.33 -3.55 -13.37
N THR A 276 10.39 -3.54 -12.05
CA THR A 276 10.69 -4.71 -11.22
C THR A 276 9.58 -4.99 -10.21
N ALA A 277 9.62 -4.39 -9.02
CA ALA A 277 8.74 -4.72 -7.91
C ALA A 277 7.25 -4.42 -8.21
N ASN A 278 6.93 -3.26 -8.79
CA ASN A 278 5.54 -2.90 -9.07
C ASN A 278 4.88 -3.82 -10.11
N PRO A 279 5.53 -4.13 -11.27
CA PRO A 279 4.99 -5.13 -12.19
C PRO A 279 4.88 -6.54 -11.58
N LEU A 280 5.80 -6.93 -10.69
CA LEU A 280 5.72 -8.21 -9.98
C LEU A 280 4.49 -8.26 -9.05
N GLU A 281 4.23 -7.19 -8.30
CA GLU A 281 2.99 -7.04 -7.53
C GLU A 281 1.75 -7.06 -8.43
N GLY A 282 1.86 -6.48 -9.64
CA GLY A 282 0.81 -6.49 -10.65
C GLY A 282 0.47 -7.89 -11.16
N GLU A 283 1.48 -8.68 -11.49
CA GLU A 283 1.28 -10.10 -11.88
C GLU A 283 0.66 -10.91 -10.73
N PHE A 284 1.08 -10.67 -9.49
CA PHE A 284 0.46 -11.25 -8.31
C PHE A 284 -1.00 -10.79 -8.15
N SER A 285 -1.28 -9.50 -8.31
CA SER A 285 -2.64 -8.94 -8.21
C SER A 285 -3.57 -9.57 -9.25
N ASP A 286 -3.13 -9.67 -10.50
CA ASP A 286 -3.88 -10.30 -11.57
C ASP A 286 -4.16 -11.78 -11.27
N TRP A 287 -3.14 -12.51 -10.78
CA TRP A 287 -3.32 -13.89 -10.35
C TRP A 287 -4.34 -13.99 -9.21
N LEU A 288 -4.21 -13.17 -8.16
CA LEU A 288 -5.10 -13.20 -7.00
C LEU A 288 -6.55 -12.92 -7.39
N VAL A 289 -6.78 -11.89 -8.21
CA VAL A 289 -8.12 -11.54 -8.72
C VAL A 289 -8.69 -12.68 -9.58
N ALA A 290 -7.88 -13.29 -10.45
CA ALA A 290 -8.30 -14.45 -11.24
C ALA A 290 -8.69 -15.64 -10.36
N GLN A 291 -8.08 -15.81 -9.17
CA GLN A 291 -8.48 -16.82 -8.19
C GLN A 291 -9.75 -16.44 -7.39
N GLY A 292 -10.29 -15.25 -7.59
CA GLY A 292 -11.45 -14.71 -6.87
C GLY A 292 -11.12 -13.99 -5.57
N GLY A 293 -9.85 -13.73 -5.31
CA GLY A 293 -9.38 -12.91 -4.18
C GLY A 293 -9.47 -11.40 -4.48
N THR A 294 -8.88 -10.59 -3.63
CA THR A 294 -8.99 -9.13 -3.71
C THR A 294 -7.65 -8.44 -3.56
N SER A 295 -7.40 -7.47 -4.41
CA SER A 295 -6.34 -6.49 -4.25
C SER A 295 -6.91 -5.07 -4.16
N ILE A 296 -6.27 -4.21 -3.36
CA ILE A 296 -6.67 -2.81 -3.18
C ILE A 296 -5.47 -1.92 -3.49
N LEU A 297 -5.63 -1.02 -4.47
CA LEU A 297 -4.67 0.03 -4.78
C LEU A 297 -5.10 1.32 -4.08
N THR A 298 -4.15 2.02 -3.46
CA THR A 298 -4.36 3.33 -2.82
C THR A 298 -3.30 4.33 -3.26
N GLU A 299 -3.09 5.39 -2.46
CA GLU A 299 -2.15 6.48 -2.78
C GLU A 299 -2.64 7.30 -3.98
N VAL A 300 -3.83 7.87 -3.84
CA VAL A 300 -4.49 8.60 -4.96
C VAL A 300 -3.59 9.64 -5.63
N PRO A 301 -2.77 10.45 -4.88
CA PRO A 301 -1.83 11.37 -5.53
C PRO A 301 -0.80 10.68 -6.45
N GLU A 302 -0.51 9.40 -6.24
CA GLU A 302 0.39 8.62 -7.09
C GLU A 302 -0.31 7.96 -8.30
N MET A 303 -1.58 8.30 -8.54
CA MET A 303 -2.33 7.94 -9.74
C MET A 303 -2.39 9.10 -10.75
N PHE A 304 -2.03 10.32 -10.36
CA PHE A 304 -2.11 11.51 -11.20
C PHE A 304 -1.16 11.43 -12.41
N GLY A 305 -1.72 11.52 -13.61
CA GLY A 305 -1.01 11.30 -14.88
C GLY A 305 -1.11 9.86 -15.42
N ALA A 306 -1.60 8.91 -14.59
CA ALA A 306 -1.91 7.53 -14.98
C ALA A 306 -3.40 7.17 -14.77
N GLU A 307 -4.20 8.10 -14.28
CA GLU A 307 -5.59 7.87 -13.87
C GLU A 307 -6.48 7.34 -14.99
N THR A 308 -6.25 7.73 -16.23
CA THR A 308 -7.05 7.26 -17.38
C THR A 308 -6.91 5.76 -17.64
N ILE A 309 -5.74 5.18 -17.27
CA ILE A 309 -5.51 3.74 -17.36
C ILE A 309 -6.46 2.99 -16.41
N LEU A 310 -6.63 3.50 -15.17
CA LEU A 310 -7.52 2.93 -14.17
C LEU A 310 -8.99 3.18 -14.53
N MET A 311 -9.32 4.41 -14.93
CA MET A 311 -10.67 4.84 -15.31
C MET A 311 -11.23 3.99 -16.46
N ASN A 312 -10.43 3.71 -17.49
CA ASN A 312 -10.85 2.92 -18.64
C ASN A 312 -10.96 1.41 -18.35
N ARG A 313 -10.45 0.95 -17.21
CA ARG A 313 -10.59 -0.42 -16.71
C ARG A 313 -11.77 -0.60 -15.75
N CYS A 314 -12.52 0.45 -15.43
CA CYS A 314 -13.74 0.34 -14.63
C CYS A 314 -14.79 -0.53 -15.34
N GLU A 315 -15.37 -1.50 -14.61
CA GLU A 315 -16.34 -2.44 -15.18
C GLU A 315 -17.64 -1.74 -15.62
N THR A 316 -17.99 -0.61 -14.99
CA THR A 316 -19.21 0.15 -15.28
C THR A 316 -18.94 1.64 -15.35
N LYS A 317 -19.89 2.37 -15.96
CA LYS A 317 -19.84 3.83 -16.01
C LYS A 317 -19.90 4.47 -14.61
N GLU A 318 -20.64 3.86 -13.69
CA GLU A 318 -20.75 4.32 -12.31
C GLU A 318 -19.39 4.23 -11.59
N LEU A 319 -18.65 3.13 -11.76
CA LEU A 319 -17.31 2.98 -11.21
C LEU A 319 -16.31 3.96 -11.85
N PHE A 320 -16.45 4.22 -13.16
CA PHE A 320 -15.70 5.26 -13.82
C PHE A 320 -15.96 6.64 -13.16
N ASP A 321 -17.21 7.02 -12.96
CA ASP A 321 -17.58 8.31 -12.36
C ASP A 321 -17.09 8.41 -10.90
N GLN A 322 -17.14 7.32 -10.14
CA GLN A 322 -16.55 7.24 -8.81
C GLN A 322 -15.02 7.40 -8.84
N THR A 323 -14.35 6.78 -9.83
CA THR A 323 -12.89 6.93 -9.99
C THR A 323 -12.52 8.35 -10.39
N VAL A 324 -13.30 9.01 -11.26
CA VAL A 324 -13.13 10.44 -11.59
C VAL A 324 -13.26 11.29 -10.34
N SER A 325 -14.27 11.02 -9.52
CA SER A 325 -14.49 11.73 -8.24
C SER A 325 -13.32 11.49 -7.27
N LEU A 326 -12.86 10.25 -7.11
CA LEU A 326 -11.70 9.89 -6.28
C LEU A 326 -10.47 10.75 -6.64
N ILE A 327 -10.14 10.85 -7.92
CA ILE A 327 -8.99 11.60 -8.43
C ILE A 327 -9.20 13.12 -8.24
N ASN A 328 -10.33 13.65 -8.70
CA ASN A 328 -10.58 15.10 -8.68
C ASN A 328 -10.77 15.62 -7.24
N ASN A 329 -11.37 14.85 -6.33
CA ASN A 329 -11.49 15.22 -4.93
C ASN A 329 -10.10 15.39 -4.27
N PHE A 330 -9.17 14.50 -4.57
CA PHE A 330 -7.80 14.64 -4.05
C PHE A 330 -7.03 15.80 -4.70
N LYS A 331 -7.23 16.08 -5.99
CA LYS A 331 -6.68 17.29 -6.64
C LYS A 331 -7.24 18.56 -5.99
N ASN A 332 -8.55 18.60 -5.74
CA ASN A 332 -9.21 19.71 -5.04
C ASN A 332 -8.71 19.88 -3.60
N TYR A 333 -8.40 18.77 -2.91
CA TYR A 333 -7.78 18.81 -1.58
C TYR A 333 -6.46 19.58 -1.61
N PHE A 334 -5.53 19.27 -2.55
CA PHE A 334 -4.29 20.04 -2.70
C PHE A 334 -4.57 21.52 -3.00
N LEU A 335 -5.43 21.81 -3.97
CA LEU A 335 -5.77 23.19 -4.38
C LEU A 335 -6.40 23.99 -3.25
N SER A 336 -7.24 23.37 -2.41
CA SER A 336 -7.86 24.03 -1.26
C SER A 336 -6.87 24.46 -0.18
N HIS A 337 -5.69 23.82 -0.14
CA HIS A 337 -4.59 24.15 0.74
C HIS A 337 -3.54 25.05 0.09
N GLY A 338 -3.76 25.49 -1.16
CA GLY A 338 -2.82 26.32 -1.91
C GLY A 338 -1.59 25.58 -2.43
N GLU A 339 -1.64 24.24 -2.45
CA GLU A 339 -0.54 23.38 -2.89
C GLU A 339 -0.69 22.96 -4.35
N PRO A 340 0.41 22.82 -5.10
CA PRO A 340 0.37 22.34 -6.46
C PRO A 340 0.05 20.84 -6.50
N VAL A 341 -0.74 20.42 -7.48
CA VAL A 341 -1.08 19.01 -7.71
C VAL A 341 0.16 18.13 -7.99
N GLY A 342 1.23 18.73 -8.51
CA GLY A 342 2.46 18.04 -8.90
C GLY A 342 3.61 18.08 -7.88
N GLU A 343 3.36 18.29 -6.58
CA GLU A 343 4.41 18.41 -5.55
C GLU A 343 5.29 17.15 -5.42
N ASN A 344 4.73 15.97 -5.53
CA ASN A 344 5.49 14.71 -5.64
C ASN A 344 6.14 14.62 -7.04
N PRO A 345 7.34 14.05 -7.26
CA PRO A 345 8.15 13.13 -6.43
C PRO A 345 9.04 13.83 -5.40
N SER A 346 9.32 13.10 -4.30
CA SER A 346 10.25 13.56 -3.26
C SER A 346 11.70 13.66 -3.77
N PRO A 347 12.58 14.39 -3.07
CA PRO A 347 14.01 14.43 -3.44
C PRO A 347 14.65 13.03 -3.55
N GLY A 348 14.27 12.10 -2.68
CA GLY A 348 14.76 10.72 -2.74
C GLY A 348 14.31 9.95 -3.98
N ASN A 349 13.07 10.18 -4.45
CA ASN A 349 12.58 9.60 -5.70
C ASN A 349 13.34 10.16 -6.92
N LYS A 350 13.60 11.48 -6.94
CA LYS A 350 14.36 12.15 -8.01
C LYS A 350 15.80 11.62 -8.08
N ALA A 351 16.48 11.53 -6.93
CA ALA A 351 17.80 10.91 -6.84
C ALA A 351 17.81 9.43 -7.27
N GLY A 352 16.66 8.75 -7.22
CA GLY A 352 16.49 7.38 -7.70
C GLY A 352 16.10 7.24 -9.18
N GLY A 353 15.95 8.35 -9.92
CA GLY A 353 15.68 8.33 -11.37
C GLY A 353 14.23 8.66 -11.77
N ILE A 354 13.33 8.96 -10.83
CA ILE A 354 11.98 9.44 -11.12
C ILE A 354 12.02 10.96 -11.27
N SER A 355 11.47 11.50 -12.37
CA SER A 355 11.63 12.93 -12.70
C SER A 355 10.36 13.76 -12.47
N THR A 356 9.18 13.20 -12.71
CA THR A 356 7.89 13.87 -12.62
C THR A 356 6.87 13.01 -11.90
N LEU A 357 5.72 13.55 -11.55
CA LEU A 357 4.65 12.77 -10.93
C LEU A 357 4.04 11.77 -11.91
N GLU A 358 3.91 12.12 -13.19
CA GLU A 358 3.47 11.20 -14.24
C GLU A 358 4.42 9.99 -14.38
N ASP A 359 5.73 10.24 -14.38
CA ASP A 359 6.74 9.18 -14.38
C ASP A 359 6.57 8.24 -13.18
N LYS A 360 6.33 8.81 -12.00
CA LYS A 360 6.04 8.05 -10.78
C LYS A 360 4.72 7.29 -10.88
N ALA A 361 3.64 7.94 -11.27
CA ALA A 361 2.29 7.38 -11.30
C ALA A 361 2.18 6.22 -12.30
N LEU A 362 2.76 6.34 -13.48
CA LEU A 362 2.79 5.26 -14.49
C LEU A 362 3.56 4.02 -13.97
N GLY A 363 4.59 4.22 -13.17
CA GLY A 363 5.29 3.14 -12.49
C GLY A 363 4.50 2.57 -11.30
N CYS A 364 3.86 3.42 -10.50
CA CYS A 364 3.10 3.02 -9.31
C CYS A 364 1.84 2.23 -9.66
N THR A 365 1.13 2.60 -10.70
CA THR A 365 -0.10 1.91 -11.14
C THR A 365 0.14 0.50 -11.68
N GLN A 366 1.40 0.16 -12.03
CA GLN A 366 1.75 -1.21 -12.39
C GLN A 366 1.43 -2.24 -11.28
N LYS A 367 1.45 -1.82 -10.00
CA LYS A 367 1.13 -2.69 -8.84
C LYS A 367 -0.23 -3.38 -8.95
N CYS A 368 -1.20 -2.77 -9.59
CA CYS A 368 -2.55 -3.34 -9.70
C CYS A 368 -2.76 -4.21 -10.96
N GLY A 369 -1.70 -4.53 -11.69
CA GLY A 369 -1.76 -5.38 -12.88
C GLY A 369 -2.73 -4.84 -13.95
N ARG A 370 -3.51 -5.74 -14.55
CA ARG A 370 -4.44 -5.47 -15.67
C ARG A 370 -5.90 -5.77 -15.33
N ALA A 371 -6.18 -6.30 -14.14
CA ALA A 371 -7.53 -6.64 -13.70
C ALA A 371 -8.50 -5.46 -13.85
N PRO A 372 -9.77 -5.69 -14.20
CA PRO A 372 -10.80 -4.64 -14.18
C PRO A 372 -10.96 -4.06 -12.78
N VAL A 373 -11.30 -2.77 -12.69
CA VAL A 373 -11.65 -2.11 -11.43
C VAL A 373 -13.08 -2.48 -11.06
N SER A 374 -13.25 -3.22 -9.98
CA SER A 374 -14.53 -3.76 -9.51
C SER A 374 -15.15 -2.93 -8.37
N GLY A 375 -14.39 -2.04 -7.73
CA GLY A 375 -14.89 -1.20 -6.65
C GLY A 375 -14.04 0.05 -6.41
N VAL A 376 -14.67 1.06 -5.82
CA VAL A 376 -14.04 2.30 -5.35
C VAL A 376 -14.48 2.53 -3.91
N LEU A 377 -13.54 2.81 -3.02
CA LEU A 377 -13.73 2.98 -1.59
C LEU A 377 -13.30 4.37 -1.16
N GLU A 378 -14.10 5.03 -0.36
CA GLU A 378 -13.71 6.25 0.34
C GLU A 378 -12.82 5.92 1.56
N TYR A 379 -12.16 6.94 2.13
CA TYR A 379 -11.30 6.77 3.30
C TYR A 379 -12.11 6.27 4.51
N GLY A 380 -11.69 5.14 5.08
CA GLY A 380 -12.39 4.48 6.19
C GLY A 380 -13.58 3.62 5.77
N ASP A 381 -13.75 3.34 4.49
CA ASP A 381 -14.70 2.33 4.03
C ASP A 381 -14.10 0.93 4.09
N ARG A 382 -14.94 -0.04 4.39
CA ARG A 382 -14.59 -1.47 4.34
C ARG A 382 -14.92 -2.06 2.97
N LEU A 383 -14.10 -3.02 2.56
CA LEU A 383 -14.27 -3.78 1.32
C LEU A 383 -15.68 -4.43 1.24
N GLN A 384 -16.35 -4.24 0.10
CA GLN A 384 -17.66 -4.80 -0.18
C GLN A 384 -17.66 -5.83 -1.30
N VAL A 385 -16.75 -5.70 -2.27
CA VAL A 385 -16.68 -6.55 -3.47
C VAL A 385 -15.29 -7.11 -3.66
N ASN A 386 -15.21 -8.36 -4.14
CA ASN A 386 -13.94 -8.96 -4.52
C ASN A 386 -13.40 -8.37 -5.83
N GLY A 387 -12.15 -8.62 -6.13
CA GLY A 387 -11.48 -8.11 -7.34
C GLY A 387 -10.55 -6.95 -7.04
N LEU A 388 -10.20 -6.16 -8.05
CA LEU A 388 -9.38 -4.97 -7.88
C LEU A 388 -10.26 -3.80 -7.41
N ASN A 389 -9.90 -3.22 -6.27
CA ASN A 389 -10.55 -2.03 -5.73
C ASN A 389 -9.56 -0.86 -5.66
N LEU A 390 -10.08 0.36 -5.78
CA LEU A 390 -9.34 1.60 -5.54
C LEU A 390 -9.78 2.19 -4.20
N LEU A 391 -8.86 2.71 -3.41
CA LEU A 391 -9.14 3.28 -2.09
C LEU A 391 -8.61 4.71 -1.98
N SER A 392 -9.45 5.62 -1.50
CA SER A 392 -9.08 6.99 -1.19
C SER A 392 -8.15 7.03 0.04
N ALA A 393 -6.88 7.36 -0.20
CA ALA A 393 -5.92 7.71 0.86
C ALA A 393 -4.75 8.52 0.26
N PRO A 394 -4.05 9.31 1.09
CA PRO A 394 -2.87 10.09 0.64
C PRO A 394 -1.67 9.18 0.33
N GLY A 395 -0.61 9.78 -0.24
CA GLY A 395 0.66 9.09 -0.49
C GLY A 395 1.54 8.88 0.77
N ASN A 396 1.15 9.40 1.93
CA ASN A 396 1.88 9.17 3.18
C ASN A 396 1.87 7.68 3.55
N ASP A 397 3.07 7.10 3.73
CA ASP A 397 3.25 5.66 3.92
C ASP A 397 2.41 5.09 5.07
N LEU A 398 2.41 5.76 6.23
CA LEU A 398 1.73 5.30 7.42
C LEU A 398 0.21 5.35 7.26
N VAL A 399 -0.30 6.48 6.75
CA VAL A 399 -1.73 6.70 6.56
C VAL A 399 -2.29 5.75 5.49
N ALA A 400 -1.61 5.63 4.35
CA ALA A 400 -2.05 4.77 3.26
C ALA A 400 -2.06 3.29 3.64
N ALA A 401 -1.01 2.81 4.32
CA ALA A 401 -0.95 1.41 4.76
C ALA A 401 -1.99 1.11 5.85
N THR A 402 -2.25 2.07 6.77
CA THR A 402 -3.32 1.95 7.77
C THR A 402 -4.69 1.90 7.08
N ALA A 403 -4.93 2.74 6.07
CA ALA A 403 -6.18 2.74 5.30
C ALA A 403 -6.42 1.41 4.57
N LEU A 404 -5.40 0.85 3.92
CA LEU A 404 -5.47 -0.47 3.27
C LEU A 404 -5.85 -1.58 4.26
N ALA A 405 -5.15 -1.63 5.39
CA ALA A 405 -5.41 -2.62 6.42
C ALA A 405 -6.82 -2.44 7.02
N SER A 406 -7.24 -1.20 7.32
CA SER A 406 -8.58 -0.88 7.83
C SER A 406 -9.69 -1.26 6.86
N ALA A 407 -9.47 -1.07 5.53
CA ALA A 407 -10.41 -1.54 4.51
C ALA A 407 -10.62 -3.06 4.52
N GLY A 408 -9.78 -3.81 5.23
CA GLY A 408 -9.87 -5.24 5.46
C GLY A 408 -8.79 -6.08 4.77
N CYS A 409 -7.69 -5.47 4.31
CA CYS A 409 -6.55 -6.22 3.79
C CYS A 409 -5.87 -7.02 4.90
N HIS A 410 -5.68 -8.31 4.66
CA HIS A 410 -5.02 -9.22 5.61
C HIS A 410 -3.52 -8.96 5.74
N LEU A 411 -2.90 -8.47 4.67
CA LEU A 411 -1.51 -8.07 4.56
C LEU A 411 -1.34 -6.97 3.51
N VAL A 412 -0.21 -6.27 3.57
CA VAL A 412 0.16 -5.22 2.62
C VAL A 412 1.46 -5.61 1.92
N LEU A 413 1.47 -5.54 0.60
CA LEU A 413 2.68 -5.58 -0.23
C LEU A 413 3.20 -4.16 -0.37
N PHE A 414 4.47 -3.97 -0.07
CA PHE A 414 5.09 -2.65 -0.01
C PHE A 414 6.39 -2.64 -0.82
N SER A 415 6.32 -2.21 -2.07
CA SER A 415 7.51 -2.06 -2.91
C SER A 415 8.35 -0.87 -2.50
N THR A 416 9.68 -1.00 -2.57
CA THR A 416 10.60 0.06 -2.19
C THR A 416 11.94 -0.05 -2.91
N GLY A 417 12.47 1.08 -3.40
CA GLY A 417 13.80 1.18 -3.99
C GLY A 417 14.87 1.70 -3.02
N ARG A 418 14.46 2.45 -2.00
CA ARG A 418 15.35 3.07 -0.99
C ARG A 418 15.32 2.35 0.36
N GLY A 419 14.24 1.63 0.65
CA GLY A 419 14.02 0.87 1.87
C GLY A 419 13.35 1.68 2.98
N THR A 420 12.49 0.99 3.73
CA THR A 420 11.88 1.48 4.96
C THR A 420 11.67 0.34 5.95
N PRO A 421 11.88 0.53 7.26
CA PRO A 421 11.56 -0.48 8.27
C PRO A 421 10.06 -0.53 8.59
N PHE A 422 9.30 0.53 8.28
CA PHE A 422 7.90 0.70 8.65
C PHE A 422 7.02 -0.52 8.28
N GLY A 423 6.04 -0.82 9.13
CA GLY A 423 4.93 -1.71 8.88
C GLY A 423 3.67 -1.21 9.57
N THR A 424 2.49 -1.52 9.01
CA THR A 424 1.20 -1.21 9.63
C THR A 424 0.76 -2.35 10.58
N PHE A 425 -0.46 -2.30 11.06
CA PHE A 425 -1.02 -3.28 12.02
C PHE A 425 -1.33 -4.67 11.44
N VAL A 426 -1.05 -4.88 10.16
CA VAL A 426 -1.07 -6.19 9.52
C VAL A 426 0.31 -6.50 8.93
N PRO A 427 0.64 -7.77 8.61
CA PRO A 427 1.90 -8.11 7.94
C PRO A 427 2.15 -7.18 6.76
N THR A 428 3.31 -6.51 6.74
CA THR A 428 3.69 -5.55 5.71
C THR A 428 4.96 -6.02 5.04
N MET A 429 4.82 -6.79 3.96
CA MET A 429 5.93 -7.36 3.21
C MET A 429 6.64 -6.30 2.38
N LYS A 430 7.94 -6.10 2.59
CA LYS A 430 8.76 -5.21 1.76
C LYS A 430 9.37 -5.95 0.58
N ILE A 431 9.15 -5.39 -0.61
CA ILE A 431 9.66 -5.91 -1.88
C ILE A 431 10.68 -4.93 -2.44
N SER A 432 11.97 -5.31 -2.49
CA SER A 432 13.00 -4.43 -3.07
C SER A 432 12.93 -4.40 -4.58
N THR A 433 13.13 -3.21 -5.15
CA THR A 433 13.21 -3.00 -6.60
C THR A 433 14.57 -3.38 -7.19
N ASN A 434 15.59 -3.50 -6.34
CA ASN A 434 16.97 -3.71 -6.73
C ASN A 434 17.73 -4.62 -5.75
N ASN A 435 18.79 -5.27 -6.26
CA ASN A 435 19.60 -6.22 -5.50
C ASN A 435 20.40 -5.55 -4.37
N ASP A 436 20.88 -4.31 -4.59
CA ASP A 436 21.70 -3.60 -3.60
C ASP A 436 20.94 -3.36 -2.30
N LEU A 437 19.69 -2.90 -2.40
CA LEU A 437 18.85 -2.70 -1.24
C LEU A 437 18.60 -4.02 -0.50
N TYR A 438 18.24 -5.08 -1.24
CA TYR A 438 18.01 -6.40 -0.67
C TYR A 438 19.21 -6.90 0.11
N ASN A 439 20.40 -6.86 -0.49
CA ASN A 439 21.64 -7.34 0.12
C ASN A 439 22.07 -6.52 1.33
N ARG A 440 21.82 -5.20 1.30
CA ARG A 440 22.20 -4.28 2.37
C ARG A 440 21.22 -4.28 3.55
N LYS A 441 19.92 -4.56 3.31
CA LYS A 441 18.84 -4.43 4.30
C LYS A 441 18.03 -5.73 4.45
N THR A 442 18.70 -6.84 4.61
CA THR A 442 18.10 -8.17 4.78
C THR A 442 17.16 -8.28 5.96
N ASN A 443 17.32 -7.42 6.97
CA ASN A 443 16.44 -7.33 8.13
C ASN A 443 15.17 -6.49 7.90
N TRP A 444 15.04 -5.77 6.75
CA TRP A 444 13.86 -5.01 6.40
C TRP A 444 13.08 -5.63 5.24
N ILE A 445 13.78 -6.26 4.31
CA ILE A 445 13.25 -6.68 3.03
C ILE A 445 12.85 -8.16 3.06
N ASP A 446 11.64 -8.47 2.65
CA ASP A 446 11.06 -9.82 2.62
C ASP A 446 11.29 -10.53 1.29
N PHE A 447 11.34 -9.77 0.18
CA PHE A 447 11.47 -10.33 -1.17
C PHE A 447 12.27 -9.42 -2.11
N ASN A 448 13.03 -10.03 -3.03
CA ASN A 448 13.89 -9.32 -3.97
C ASN A 448 13.36 -9.37 -5.40
N ALA A 449 12.73 -8.29 -5.87
CA ALA A 449 12.33 -8.15 -7.27
C ALA A 449 13.47 -7.67 -8.18
N GLY A 450 14.59 -7.19 -7.63
CA GLY A 450 15.77 -6.80 -8.39
C GLY A 450 16.35 -7.92 -9.26
N GLN A 451 16.07 -9.18 -8.94
CA GLN A 451 16.42 -10.36 -9.75
C GLN A 451 15.86 -10.32 -11.19
N LEU A 452 14.82 -9.52 -11.44
CA LEU A 452 14.27 -9.33 -12.80
C LEU A 452 15.23 -8.59 -13.74
N VAL A 453 16.23 -7.90 -13.20
CA VAL A 453 17.21 -7.15 -14.00
C VAL A 453 18.27 -8.08 -14.60
N ASP A 454 18.63 -9.16 -13.90
CA ASP A 454 19.84 -9.94 -14.21
C ASP A 454 19.70 -11.46 -14.21
N SER A 455 18.78 -12.04 -13.45
CA SER A 455 18.85 -13.48 -13.16
C SER A 455 17.55 -14.26 -13.33
N LYS A 456 16.39 -13.62 -13.33
CA LYS A 456 15.10 -14.31 -13.43
C LYS A 456 14.13 -13.66 -14.39
N THR A 457 13.29 -14.48 -15.01
CA THR A 457 12.15 -13.99 -15.78
C THR A 457 10.98 -13.60 -14.86
N MET A 458 10.10 -12.74 -15.35
CA MET A 458 8.87 -12.36 -14.61
C MET A 458 8.05 -13.59 -14.22
N LYS A 459 7.89 -14.57 -15.12
CA LYS A 459 7.12 -15.78 -14.85
C LYS A 459 7.68 -16.61 -13.69
N GLU A 460 8.99 -16.79 -13.65
CA GLU A 460 9.67 -17.53 -12.57
C GLU A 460 9.53 -16.81 -11.24
N LEU A 461 9.79 -15.51 -11.25
CA LEU A 461 9.76 -14.71 -10.02
C LEU A 461 8.33 -14.53 -9.49
N THR A 462 7.33 -14.42 -10.36
CA THR A 462 5.92 -14.38 -9.95
C THR A 462 5.50 -15.66 -9.23
N ALA A 463 5.91 -16.83 -9.72
CA ALA A 463 5.60 -18.09 -9.05
C ALA A 463 6.20 -18.14 -7.63
N GLU A 464 7.46 -17.76 -7.45
CA GLU A 464 8.12 -17.68 -6.14
C GLU A 464 7.48 -16.62 -5.24
N PHE A 465 7.06 -15.50 -5.81
CA PHE A 465 6.41 -14.43 -5.07
C PHE A 465 5.04 -14.84 -4.55
N ILE A 466 4.24 -15.53 -5.37
CA ILE A 466 2.97 -16.12 -4.94
C ILE A 466 3.19 -17.07 -3.75
N ASP A 467 4.18 -17.98 -3.85
CA ASP A 467 4.50 -18.90 -2.77
C ASP A 467 4.89 -18.16 -1.49
N LYS A 468 5.69 -17.11 -1.60
CA LYS A 468 6.11 -16.28 -0.46
C LYS A 468 4.94 -15.57 0.19
N VAL A 469 4.05 -14.95 -0.59
CA VAL A 469 2.85 -14.27 -0.05
C VAL A 469 1.93 -15.27 0.66
N LEU A 470 1.71 -16.45 0.08
CA LEU A 470 0.90 -17.50 0.71
C LEU A 470 1.56 -18.08 1.97
N ALA A 471 2.88 -18.14 2.04
CA ALA A 471 3.60 -18.53 3.25
C ALA A 471 3.39 -17.50 4.37
N VAL A 472 3.46 -16.20 4.07
CA VAL A 472 3.18 -15.13 5.04
C VAL A 472 1.71 -15.15 5.45
N ALA A 473 0.78 -15.33 4.53
CA ALA A 473 -0.64 -15.51 4.84
C ALA A 473 -0.90 -16.75 5.72
N SER A 474 -0.05 -17.77 5.63
CA SER A 474 -0.13 -19.01 6.41
C SER A 474 0.60 -18.96 7.75
N GLY A 475 1.21 -17.83 8.12
CA GLY A 475 1.81 -17.63 9.45
C GLY A 475 3.32 -17.38 9.46
N GLU A 476 4.02 -17.43 8.32
CA GLU A 476 5.38 -16.92 8.24
C GLU A 476 5.38 -15.43 8.58
N LYS A 477 6.28 -15.00 9.47
CA LYS A 477 6.33 -13.59 9.88
C LYS A 477 7.10 -12.74 8.87
N ALA A 478 6.50 -11.62 8.48
CA ALA A 478 7.18 -10.58 7.72
C ALA A 478 8.24 -9.87 8.58
N LYS A 479 9.22 -9.25 7.95
CA LYS A 479 10.35 -8.58 8.65
C LYS A 479 9.88 -7.48 9.61
N ASN A 480 8.82 -6.74 9.27
CA ASN A 480 8.27 -5.75 10.18
C ASN A 480 7.72 -6.36 11.47
N GLU A 481 7.08 -7.53 11.40
CA GLU A 481 6.58 -8.26 12.57
C GLU A 481 7.72 -8.80 13.44
N ILE A 482 8.76 -9.38 12.79
CA ILE A 482 9.95 -9.91 13.49
C ILE A 482 10.66 -8.81 14.27
N ASN A 483 10.73 -7.61 13.70
CA ASN A 483 11.41 -6.46 14.31
C ASN A 483 10.50 -5.64 15.24
N GLY A 484 9.19 -5.91 15.27
CA GLY A 484 8.22 -5.13 16.05
C GLY A 484 7.96 -3.73 15.48
N TYR A 485 8.17 -3.52 14.19
CA TYR A 485 7.91 -2.24 13.50
C TYR A 485 6.48 -2.22 12.98
N GLN A 486 5.54 -1.90 13.85
CA GLN A 486 4.12 -1.89 13.56
C GLN A 486 3.49 -0.63 14.16
N GLU A 487 2.92 0.20 13.31
CA GLU A 487 2.37 1.49 13.68
C GLU A 487 1.07 1.76 12.90
N ILE A 488 0.22 2.62 13.44
CA ILE A 488 -0.95 3.15 12.74
C ILE A 488 -0.84 4.67 12.61
N SER A 489 -1.45 5.20 11.56
CA SER A 489 -1.63 6.65 11.40
C SER A 489 -2.97 6.91 10.74
N ILE A 490 -3.69 7.90 11.29
CA ILE A 490 -5.02 8.28 10.83
C ILE A 490 -4.92 9.59 10.07
N PHE A 491 -5.56 9.68 8.91
CA PHE A 491 -5.57 10.90 8.10
C PHE A 491 -6.28 12.03 8.86
N LYS A 492 -5.64 13.20 8.87
CA LYS A 492 -6.16 14.41 9.48
C LYS A 492 -6.07 15.56 8.48
N ASN A 493 -7.20 16.20 8.24
CA ASN A 493 -7.35 17.32 7.32
C ASN A 493 -7.58 18.66 8.05
N GLY A 494 -8.31 18.62 9.14
CA GLY A 494 -8.73 19.82 9.88
C GLY A 494 -7.80 20.23 11.02
N VAL A 495 -8.26 21.23 11.79
CA VAL A 495 -7.56 21.70 12.98
C VAL A 495 -7.90 20.85 14.20
N THR A 496 -7.00 20.88 15.20
CA THR A 496 -7.27 20.33 16.53
C THR A 496 -7.74 21.46 17.43
N LEU A 497 -8.79 21.28 18.24
CA LEU A 497 -9.33 22.24 19.19
C LEU A 497 -8.46 22.35 20.45
#